data_c6f4ffeff5dbc4d6fa1feb34d091cb65
#
_entry.id   c6f4ffeff5dbc4d6fa1feb34d091cb65
#
_cell.length_a   1.000
_cell.length_b   1.000
_cell.length_c   1.000
_cell.angle_alpha   90.00
_cell.angle_beta   90.00
_cell.angle_gamma   90.00
#
_symmetry.space_group_name_H-M   'P 1'
#
loop_
_entity.id
_entity.type
_entity.pdbx_description
1 polymer ?
#
loop_
_entity_poly.entity_id
_entity_poly.type
_entity_poly.pdbx_seq_one_letter_code
_entity_poly.pdbx_strand_id
1 'polypeptide(L)'
;MNGASRMTLPRLAVAAVAALALALSLTACENVPTYKQPSLIRVIDASYAAPAVNVTVEGTLIAGNIAQGTITAYGAVPATTAALVNITQATGGLLAQISDVPLAAGSQSSVFLTDNPAAPNGFALGVLQDQQVAAATGHSAYRFLNQAVNTGPVDVYMIPGGTTVANAIPLITALPVGGTPTYINIISETVTLVITPTGVIKPSYTSPPTSLTGGEVRTVLILDSQLTSNPPVVVFTANDVN
;
A
#
# COMPACT_ATOMS: atom_id res chain seq x y z
N MET A 1 -69.55 4.43 64.52
CA MET A 1 -68.49 5.46 64.23
C MET A 1 -67.53 4.81 63.26
N ASN A 2 -67.53 5.26 62.02
CA ASN A 2 -66.88 4.63 60.89
C ASN A 2 -65.51 5.28 60.63
N GLY A 3 -64.46 4.47 60.71
CA GLY A 3 -63.14 4.86 60.32
C GLY A 3 -62.78 4.29 58.95
N ALA A 4 -62.74 5.12 57.94
CA ALA A 4 -62.47 4.74 56.57
C ALA A 4 -60.97 4.45 56.37
N SER A 5 -60.66 3.23 55.91
CA SER A 5 -59.36 2.85 55.43
C SER A 5 -59.03 3.50 54.09
N ARG A 6 -58.01 4.34 54.02
CA ARG A 6 -57.56 4.94 52.77
C ARG A 6 -56.61 4.00 52.07
N MET A 7 -57.00 3.58 50.91
CA MET A 7 -56.21 2.81 49.92
C MET A 7 -54.91 3.50 49.54
N THR A 8 -53.78 2.82 49.72
CA THR A 8 -52.43 3.27 49.29
C THR A 8 -51.99 2.59 48.00
N LEU A 9 -52.86 2.55 47.01
CA LEU A 9 -52.61 1.86 45.72
C LEU A 9 -51.84 2.62 44.63
N PRO A 10 -51.55 3.98 44.66
CA PRO A 10 -50.91 4.58 43.51
C PRO A 10 -49.36 4.51 43.50
N ARG A 11 -48.72 4.22 44.65
CA ARG A 11 -47.24 4.27 44.70
C ARG A 11 -46.57 3.01 44.13
N LEU A 12 -47.17 1.84 44.23
CA LEU A 12 -46.63 0.60 43.68
C LEU A 12 -46.74 0.55 42.13
N ALA A 13 -47.77 1.13 41.54
CA ALA A 13 -47.96 1.17 40.09
C ALA A 13 -46.92 2.09 39.41
N VAL A 14 -46.60 3.24 40.01
CA VAL A 14 -45.59 4.16 39.48
C VAL A 14 -44.19 3.57 39.53
N ALA A 15 -43.85 2.82 40.61
CA ALA A 15 -42.54 2.16 40.73
C ALA A 15 -42.36 1.02 39.69
N ALA A 16 -43.42 0.28 39.39
CA ALA A 16 -43.38 -0.80 38.37
C ALA A 16 -43.24 -0.25 36.96
N VAL A 17 -43.87 0.86 36.60
CA VAL A 17 -43.74 1.51 35.30
C VAL A 17 -42.37 2.11 35.12
N ALA A 18 -41.77 2.71 36.15
CA ALA A 18 -40.41 3.23 36.12
C ALA A 18 -39.34 2.14 35.95
N ALA A 19 -39.50 0.99 36.62
CA ALA A 19 -38.62 -0.15 36.47
C ALA A 19 -38.72 -0.79 35.09
N LEU A 20 -39.88 -0.86 34.47
CA LEU A 20 -40.09 -1.39 33.12
C LEU A 20 -39.48 -0.44 32.06
N ALA A 21 -39.60 0.88 32.23
CA ALA A 21 -38.97 1.86 31.34
C ALA A 21 -37.45 1.81 31.42
N LEU A 22 -36.87 1.58 32.60
CA LEU A 22 -35.41 1.44 32.78
C LEU A 22 -34.89 0.14 32.15
N ALA A 23 -35.62 -0.97 32.22
CA ALA A 23 -35.26 -2.24 31.60
C ALA A 23 -35.30 -2.18 30.07
N LEU A 24 -36.22 -1.43 29.48
CA LEU A 24 -36.34 -1.25 28.03
C LEU A 24 -35.23 -0.34 27.46
N SER A 25 -34.67 0.57 28.26
CA SER A 25 -33.56 1.43 27.82
C SER A 25 -32.20 0.72 27.82
N LEU A 26 -32.02 -0.39 28.54
CA LEU A 26 -30.80 -1.17 28.57
C LEU A 26 -30.66 -2.12 27.37
N THR A 27 -31.76 -2.49 26.70
CA THR A 27 -31.70 -3.36 25.52
C THR A 27 -31.49 -2.60 24.19
N ALA A 28 -31.58 -1.26 24.19
CA ALA A 28 -31.40 -0.44 23.00
C ALA A 28 -29.91 -0.26 22.56
N CYS A 29 -28.95 -0.72 23.36
CA CYS A 29 -27.53 -0.58 23.05
C CYS A 29 -26.91 -1.80 22.33
N GLU A 30 -27.65 -2.88 22.08
CA GLU A 30 -27.06 -4.10 21.50
C GLU A 30 -26.85 -4.09 19.99
N ASN A 31 -27.32 -3.08 19.26
CA ASN A 31 -27.19 -3.01 17.81
C ASN A 31 -26.49 -1.73 17.30
N VAL A 32 -25.52 -1.20 18.03
CA VAL A 32 -24.62 -0.22 17.42
C VAL A 32 -23.72 -1.01 16.46
N PRO A 33 -23.84 -0.83 15.13
CA PRO A 33 -22.95 -1.51 14.20
C PRO A 33 -21.51 -1.16 14.59
N THR A 34 -20.73 -2.18 14.92
CA THR A 34 -19.31 -1.98 15.22
C THR A 34 -18.68 -1.43 13.95
N TYR A 35 -18.29 -0.17 13.97
CA TYR A 35 -17.56 0.44 12.85
C TYR A 35 -16.25 -0.32 12.67
N LYS A 36 -16.15 -1.07 11.60
CA LYS A 36 -14.88 -1.69 11.18
C LYS A 36 -14.12 -0.66 10.35
N GLN A 37 -12.96 -0.26 10.84
CA GLN A 37 -12.06 0.61 10.09
C GLN A 37 -11.75 -0.05 8.74
N PRO A 38 -11.86 0.66 7.60
CA PRO A 38 -11.51 0.10 6.31
C PRO A 38 -10.00 -0.17 6.23
N SER A 39 -9.60 -1.06 5.35
CA SER A 39 -8.23 -1.15 4.87
C SER A 39 -8.04 -0.14 3.73
N LEU A 40 -6.84 0.41 3.61
CA LEU A 40 -6.47 1.29 2.51
C LEU A 40 -5.62 0.51 1.52
N ILE A 41 -5.94 0.65 0.23
CA ILE A 41 -5.21 -0.03 -0.84
C ILE A 41 -4.89 0.95 -1.95
N ARG A 42 -3.67 0.88 -2.48
CA ARG A 42 -3.30 1.55 -3.72
C ARG A 42 -2.85 0.54 -4.75
N VAL A 43 -2.81 0.96 -5.99
CA VAL A 43 -2.41 0.16 -7.14
C VAL A 43 -1.15 0.75 -7.75
N ILE A 44 -0.21 -0.13 -8.11
CA ILE A 44 1.02 0.20 -8.83
C ILE A 44 1.06 -0.68 -10.08
N ASP A 45 1.06 -0.07 -11.26
CA ASP A 45 1.33 -0.80 -12.49
C ASP A 45 2.85 -0.82 -12.73
N ALA A 46 3.47 -1.94 -12.36
CA ALA A 46 4.90 -2.19 -12.49
C ALA A 46 5.23 -3.11 -13.68
N SER A 47 4.26 -3.40 -14.54
CA SER A 47 4.46 -4.23 -15.72
C SER A 47 5.00 -3.43 -16.90
N TYR A 48 6.01 -3.98 -17.58
CA TYR A 48 6.53 -3.43 -18.84
C TYR A 48 5.61 -3.73 -20.03
N ALA A 49 4.96 -4.91 -20.02
CA ALA A 49 4.24 -5.44 -21.18
C ALA A 49 2.70 -5.29 -21.07
N ALA A 50 2.17 -4.95 -19.90
CA ALA A 50 0.73 -4.86 -19.73
C ALA A 50 0.14 -3.68 -20.53
N PRO A 51 -1.01 -3.89 -21.18
CA PRO A 51 -1.82 -2.77 -21.67
C PRO A 51 -2.40 -1.99 -20.48
N ALA A 52 -3.11 -0.89 -20.74
CA ALA A 52 -3.84 -0.19 -19.69
C ALA A 52 -4.81 -1.14 -18.98
N VAL A 53 -4.84 -1.08 -17.65
CA VAL A 53 -5.54 -2.06 -16.81
C VAL A 53 -6.56 -1.43 -15.88
N ASN A 54 -7.55 -2.24 -15.48
CA ASN A 54 -8.47 -1.99 -14.40
C ASN A 54 -8.17 -2.94 -13.24
N VAL A 55 -8.26 -2.45 -12.01
CA VAL A 55 -8.07 -3.26 -10.80
C VAL A 55 -9.32 -3.23 -9.96
N THR A 56 -9.81 -4.42 -9.60
CA THR A 56 -10.95 -4.58 -8.69
C THR A 56 -10.54 -5.36 -7.44
N VAL A 57 -11.15 -4.99 -6.31
CA VAL A 57 -11.07 -5.73 -5.05
C VAL A 57 -12.48 -6.11 -4.65
N GLU A 58 -12.75 -7.40 -4.44
CA GLU A 58 -14.09 -7.92 -4.15
C GLU A 58 -15.13 -7.42 -5.18
N GLY A 59 -14.74 -7.34 -6.47
CA GLY A 59 -15.60 -6.84 -7.55
C GLY A 59 -15.75 -5.31 -7.60
N THR A 60 -15.27 -4.56 -6.62
CA THR A 60 -15.31 -3.09 -6.60
C THR A 60 -14.10 -2.52 -7.34
N LEU A 61 -14.34 -1.64 -8.31
CA LEU A 61 -13.28 -0.96 -9.06
C LEU A 61 -12.50 0.00 -8.15
N ILE A 62 -11.19 -0.25 -8.01
CA ILE A 62 -10.27 0.57 -7.19
C ILE A 62 -9.47 1.52 -8.08
N ALA A 63 -9.05 1.05 -9.23
CA ALA A 63 -8.31 1.84 -10.20
C ALA A 63 -8.72 1.43 -11.62
N GLY A 64 -8.91 2.40 -12.50
CA GLY A 64 -9.34 2.15 -13.88
C GLY A 64 -8.42 2.81 -14.90
N ASN A 65 -8.18 2.10 -16.00
CA ASN A 65 -7.40 2.56 -17.15
C ASN A 65 -6.01 3.10 -16.77
N ILE A 66 -5.33 2.40 -15.87
CA ILE A 66 -3.96 2.77 -15.45
C ILE A 66 -2.92 2.16 -16.39
N ALA A 67 -1.84 2.88 -16.62
CA ALA A 67 -0.73 2.48 -17.48
C ALA A 67 0.54 2.24 -16.63
N GLN A 68 1.57 1.69 -17.26
CA GLN A 68 2.88 1.46 -16.66
C GLN A 68 3.37 2.68 -15.87
N GLY A 69 3.93 2.42 -14.69
CA GLY A 69 4.48 3.44 -13.80
C GLY A 69 3.42 4.25 -13.05
N THR A 70 2.13 3.97 -13.27
CA THR A 70 1.07 4.62 -12.50
C THR A 70 1.07 4.12 -11.07
N ILE A 71 1.12 5.04 -10.12
CA ILE A 71 0.92 4.81 -8.70
C ILE A 71 -0.31 5.59 -8.28
N THR A 72 -1.37 4.89 -7.86
CA THR A 72 -2.61 5.56 -7.44
C THR A 72 -2.51 6.10 -6.01
N ALA A 73 -3.42 7.00 -5.65
CA ALA A 73 -3.69 7.28 -4.24
C ALA A 73 -4.27 6.04 -3.55
N TYR A 74 -4.23 6.02 -2.21
CA TYR A 74 -4.92 5.00 -1.42
C TYR A 74 -6.43 5.18 -1.50
N GLY A 75 -7.14 4.08 -1.77
CA GLY A 75 -8.59 3.97 -1.72
C GLY A 75 -9.03 3.08 -0.56
N ALA A 76 -10.16 3.40 0.06
CA ALA A 76 -10.71 2.60 1.15
C ALA A 76 -11.45 1.37 0.60
N VAL A 77 -11.19 0.21 1.18
CA VAL A 77 -11.88 -1.05 0.90
C VAL A 77 -12.33 -1.71 2.21
N PRO A 78 -13.39 -2.52 2.21
CA PRO A 78 -13.78 -3.27 3.40
C PRO A 78 -12.64 -4.15 3.92
N ALA A 79 -12.39 -4.13 5.22
CA ALA A 79 -11.42 -5.02 5.83
C ALA A 79 -11.91 -6.47 5.76
N THR A 80 -11.04 -7.37 5.30
CA THR A 80 -11.32 -8.81 5.18
C THR A 80 -10.05 -9.62 5.38
N THR A 81 -10.18 -10.89 5.73
CA THR A 81 -9.05 -11.81 5.87
C THR A 81 -8.66 -12.49 4.55
N ALA A 82 -9.52 -12.42 3.52
CA ALA A 82 -9.34 -13.14 2.27
C ALA A 82 -9.99 -12.37 1.11
N ALA A 83 -9.37 -11.27 0.68
CA ALA A 83 -9.85 -10.51 -0.47
C ALA A 83 -9.47 -11.18 -1.79
N LEU A 84 -10.35 -11.03 -2.78
CA LEU A 84 -10.09 -11.34 -4.17
C LEU A 84 -9.69 -10.06 -4.91
N VAL A 85 -8.48 -10.04 -5.48
CA VAL A 85 -7.99 -8.94 -6.30
C VAL A 85 -7.85 -9.41 -7.74
N ASN A 86 -8.51 -8.72 -8.67
CA ASN A 86 -8.42 -8.99 -10.11
C ASN A 86 -7.82 -7.80 -10.84
N ILE A 87 -6.96 -8.10 -11.82
CA ILE A 87 -6.52 -7.13 -12.82
C ILE A 87 -7.01 -7.59 -14.20
N THR A 88 -7.74 -6.71 -14.86
CA THR A 88 -8.24 -6.92 -16.23
C THR A 88 -7.66 -5.86 -17.16
N GLN A 89 -7.60 -6.16 -18.44
CA GLN A 89 -7.37 -5.12 -19.45
C GLN A 89 -8.47 -4.05 -19.35
N ALA A 90 -8.15 -2.80 -19.65
CA ALA A 90 -9.16 -1.74 -19.70
C ALA A 90 -10.30 -2.04 -20.70
N THR A 91 -10.00 -2.82 -21.75
CA THR A 91 -10.96 -3.30 -22.76
C THR A 91 -11.67 -4.61 -22.39
N GLY A 92 -11.36 -5.19 -21.23
CA GLY A 92 -11.87 -6.48 -20.75
C GLY A 92 -10.83 -7.61 -20.90
N GLY A 93 -11.08 -8.73 -20.24
CA GLY A 93 -10.16 -9.86 -20.19
C GLY A 93 -9.25 -9.84 -18.94
N LEU A 94 -9.26 -10.96 -18.21
CA LEU A 94 -8.46 -11.15 -17.01
C LEU A 94 -6.97 -11.29 -17.37
N LEU A 95 -6.12 -10.49 -16.75
CA LEU A 95 -4.65 -10.59 -16.88
C LEU A 95 -4.05 -11.36 -15.71
N ALA A 96 -4.42 -11.01 -14.49
CA ALA A 96 -3.90 -11.63 -13.29
C ALA A 96 -4.94 -11.58 -12.16
N GLN A 97 -4.86 -12.53 -11.25
CA GLN A 97 -5.75 -12.67 -10.10
C GLN A 97 -4.95 -13.20 -8.91
N ILE A 98 -5.30 -12.71 -7.72
CA ILE A 98 -4.82 -13.25 -6.45
C ILE A 98 -5.98 -13.32 -5.48
N SER A 99 -6.15 -14.47 -4.81
CA SER A 99 -7.12 -14.70 -3.74
C SER A 99 -6.46 -14.69 -2.38
N ASP A 100 -7.31 -14.70 -1.34
CA ASP A 100 -6.89 -14.84 0.05
C ASP A 100 -5.94 -13.72 0.53
N VAL A 101 -6.08 -12.53 -0.05
CA VAL A 101 -5.29 -11.35 0.35
C VAL A 101 -5.82 -10.80 1.68
N PRO A 102 -5.02 -10.80 2.75
CA PRO A 102 -5.44 -10.24 4.03
C PRO A 102 -5.42 -8.70 3.98
N LEU A 103 -6.59 -8.08 4.09
CA LEU A 103 -6.76 -6.64 4.18
C LEU A 103 -7.23 -6.31 5.61
N ALA A 104 -6.30 -6.17 6.53
CA ALA A 104 -6.62 -5.91 7.93
C ALA A 104 -7.24 -4.51 8.12
N ALA A 105 -8.13 -4.39 9.11
CA ALA A 105 -8.71 -3.10 9.46
C ALA A 105 -7.63 -2.08 9.81
N GLY A 106 -7.69 -0.90 9.20
CA GLY A 106 -6.72 0.18 9.39
C GLY A 106 -5.34 -0.06 8.75
N SER A 107 -5.13 -1.17 8.02
CA SER A 107 -3.87 -1.39 7.31
C SER A 107 -3.80 -0.61 6.01
N GLN A 108 -2.59 -0.41 5.49
CA GLN A 108 -2.31 0.10 4.15
C GLN A 108 -1.55 -0.95 3.36
N SER A 109 -1.93 -1.13 2.10
CA SER A 109 -1.29 -2.12 1.21
C SER A 109 -1.14 -1.58 -0.21
N SER A 110 -0.05 -1.96 -0.86
CA SER A 110 0.16 -1.75 -2.29
C SER A 110 -0.06 -3.05 -3.05
N VAL A 111 -0.96 -3.02 -4.02
CA VAL A 111 -1.11 -4.07 -5.04
C VAL A 111 -0.30 -3.66 -6.25
N PHE A 112 0.56 -4.53 -6.76
CA PHE A 112 1.34 -4.24 -7.95
C PHE A 112 1.22 -5.36 -8.97
N LEU A 113 1.04 -4.95 -10.22
CA LEU A 113 1.10 -5.80 -11.40
C LEU A 113 2.54 -5.87 -11.89
N THR A 114 3.03 -7.07 -12.17
CA THR A 114 4.37 -7.29 -12.69
C THR A 114 4.36 -8.25 -13.88
N ASP A 115 5.40 -8.19 -14.71
CA ASP A 115 5.61 -9.20 -15.72
C ASP A 115 6.09 -10.51 -15.08
N ASN A 116 5.51 -11.63 -15.49
CA ASN A 116 5.93 -12.97 -15.10
C ASN A 116 5.75 -13.93 -16.27
N PRO A 117 6.80 -14.16 -17.08
CA PRO A 117 6.73 -15.06 -18.23
C PRO A 117 6.32 -16.50 -17.90
N ALA A 118 6.44 -16.91 -16.64
CA ALA A 118 6.03 -18.24 -16.18
C ALA A 118 4.52 -18.32 -15.86
N ALA A 119 3.84 -17.17 -15.72
CA ALA A 119 2.39 -17.15 -15.48
C ALA A 119 1.60 -17.35 -16.78
N PRO A 120 0.39 -17.94 -16.74
CA PRO A 120 -0.40 -18.26 -17.93
C PRO A 120 -0.64 -17.07 -18.88
N ASN A 121 -0.82 -15.86 -18.34
CA ASN A 121 -1.06 -14.65 -19.12
C ASN A 121 0.17 -13.73 -19.19
N GLY A 122 1.33 -14.19 -18.70
CA GLY A 122 2.56 -13.40 -18.67
C GLY A 122 2.65 -12.37 -17.52
N PHE A 123 1.67 -12.35 -16.61
CA PHE A 123 1.58 -11.37 -15.53
C PHE A 123 1.37 -12.01 -14.17
N ALA A 124 1.84 -11.35 -13.13
CA ALA A 124 1.60 -11.71 -11.73
C ALA A 124 1.16 -10.52 -10.91
N LEU A 125 0.47 -10.80 -9.81
CA LEU A 125 0.12 -9.84 -8.78
C LEU A 125 0.96 -10.06 -7.55
N GLY A 126 1.44 -8.97 -6.97
CA GLY A 126 2.00 -8.93 -5.64
C GLY A 126 1.19 -8.01 -4.74
N VAL A 127 1.16 -8.32 -3.44
CA VAL A 127 0.58 -7.45 -2.42
C VAL A 127 1.61 -7.24 -1.34
N LEU A 128 1.92 -6.00 -1.03
CA LEU A 128 2.82 -5.61 0.04
C LEU A 128 2.10 -4.78 1.06
N GLN A 129 2.31 -5.08 2.32
CA GLN A 129 1.89 -4.21 3.40
C GLN A 129 2.83 -3.01 3.46
N ASP A 130 2.26 -1.82 3.50
CA ASP A 130 3.01 -0.57 3.55
C ASP A 130 3.24 -0.13 5.00
N GLN A 131 4.38 0.54 5.23
CA GLN A 131 4.67 1.11 6.55
C GLN A 131 3.83 2.37 6.74
N GLN A 132 3.01 2.39 7.78
CA GLN A 132 2.10 3.51 8.10
C GLN A 132 2.70 4.49 9.11
N VAL A 133 3.77 4.09 9.79
CA VAL A 133 4.44 4.89 10.82
C VAL A 133 5.57 5.65 10.18
N ALA A 134 5.63 6.96 10.43
CA ALA A 134 6.73 7.81 9.99
C ALA A 134 8.09 7.23 10.41
N ALA A 135 9.11 7.47 9.62
CA ALA A 135 10.48 7.10 9.97
C ALA A 135 10.94 7.85 11.23
N ALA A 136 11.96 7.32 11.90
CA ALA A 136 12.52 7.96 13.08
C ALA A 136 13.01 9.38 12.77
N THR A 137 13.02 10.25 13.78
CA THR A 137 13.52 11.62 13.65
C THR A 137 14.93 11.62 13.04
N GLY A 138 15.15 12.47 12.05
CA GLY A 138 16.43 12.56 11.32
C GLY A 138 16.68 11.43 10.32
N HIS A 139 15.69 10.55 10.11
CA HIS A 139 15.77 9.47 9.13
C HIS A 139 14.56 9.51 8.20
N SER A 140 14.74 8.91 7.02
CA SER A 140 13.69 8.59 6.05
C SER A 140 13.72 7.08 5.82
N ALA A 141 12.57 6.44 5.61
CA ALA A 141 12.46 5.01 5.35
C ALA A 141 12.17 4.77 3.87
N TYR A 142 12.99 3.97 3.20
CA TYR A 142 12.85 3.67 1.79
C TYR A 142 12.76 2.17 1.55
N ARG A 143 11.85 1.76 0.68
CA ARG A 143 11.74 0.41 0.14
C ARG A 143 11.95 0.46 -1.36
N PHE A 144 12.76 -0.45 -1.89
CA PHE A 144 13.09 -0.50 -3.32
C PHE A 144 12.51 -1.76 -3.93
N LEU A 145 11.71 -1.62 -4.98
CA LEU A 145 11.14 -2.72 -5.75
C LEU A 145 11.78 -2.74 -7.14
N ASN A 146 12.53 -3.79 -7.44
CA ASN A 146 13.09 -3.95 -8.78
C ASN A 146 12.15 -4.79 -9.64
N GLN A 147 11.55 -4.18 -10.65
CA GLN A 147 10.68 -4.79 -11.65
C GLN A 147 11.25 -4.59 -13.08
N ALA A 148 12.53 -4.25 -13.20
CA ALA A 148 13.22 -4.07 -14.46
C ALA A 148 13.69 -5.43 -15.02
N VAL A 149 12.78 -6.17 -15.63
CA VAL A 149 12.97 -7.57 -16.09
C VAL A 149 14.11 -7.68 -17.12
N ASN A 150 14.20 -6.72 -18.05
CA ASN A 150 15.22 -6.72 -19.10
C ASN A 150 16.59 -6.24 -18.59
N THR A 151 16.60 -5.37 -17.59
CA THR A 151 17.84 -4.89 -16.94
C THR A 151 18.43 -5.95 -16.02
N GLY A 152 17.57 -6.74 -15.36
CA GLY A 152 17.96 -7.77 -14.41
C GLY A 152 18.29 -7.22 -13.01
N PRO A 153 19.13 -7.95 -12.21
CA PRO A 153 19.52 -7.49 -10.89
C PRO A 153 20.29 -6.17 -10.91
N VAL A 154 20.01 -5.29 -9.92
CA VAL A 154 20.62 -3.95 -9.85
C VAL A 154 21.28 -3.68 -8.51
N ASP A 155 22.26 -2.79 -8.51
CA ASP A 155 22.79 -2.17 -7.30
C ASP A 155 22.16 -0.79 -7.12
N VAL A 156 21.74 -0.48 -5.90
CA VAL A 156 21.09 0.77 -5.54
C VAL A 156 22.01 1.60 -4.67
N TYR A 157 22.22 2.86 -5.05
CA TYR A 157 23.04 3.81 -4.32
C TYR A 157 22.20 5.04 -3.94
N MET A 158 22.40 5.52 -2.72
CA MET A 158 21.97 6.85 -2.26
C MET A 158 23.24 7.63 -1.93
N ILE A 159 23.66 8.49 -2.86
CA ILE A 159 24.99 9.10 -2.84
C ILE A 159 24.90 10.53 -2.30
N PRO A 160 25.53 10.85 -1.15
CA PRO A 160 25.66 12.22 -0.68
C PRO A 160 26.41 13.12 -1.66
N GLY A 161 26.16 14.42 -1.59
CA GLY A 161 26.83 15.39 -2.45
C GLY A 161 28.36 15.29 -2.39
N GLY A 162 29.01 15.43 -3.56
CA GLY A 162 30.46 15.39 -3.69
C GLY A 162 31.08 13.99 -3.83
N THR A 163 30.28 12.93 -3.78
CA THR A 163 30.74 11.55 -3.98
C THR A 163 30.33 11.05 -5.37
N THR A 164 31.11 10.16 -5.98
CA THR A 164 30.80 9.49 -7.25
C THR A 164 30.45 8.02 -7.02
N VAL A 165 29.72 7.40 -7.97
CA VAL A 165 29.38 5.96 -7.90
C VAL A 165 30.61 5.08 -7.71
N ALA A 166 31.75 5.43 -8.35
CA ALA A 166 32.99 4.66 -8.26
C ALA A 166 33.57 4.60 -6.83
N ASN A 167 33.24 5.59 -6.00
CA ASN A 167 33.72 5.72 -4.62
C ASN A 167 32.62 5.49 -3.58
N ALA A 168 31.40 5.19 -4.01
CA ALA A 168 30.25 4.96 -3.14
C ALA A 168 30.10 3.46 -2.84
N ILE A 169 29.55 3.17 -1.67
CA ILE A 169 29.11 1.83 -1.30
C ILE A 169 27.63 1.72 -1.65
N PRO A 170 27.17 0.67 -2.36
CA PRO A 170 25.77 0.50 -2.62
C PRO A 170 24.98 0.31 -1.33
N LEU A 171 23.82 0.95 -1.25
CA LEU A 171 22.82 0.74 -0.18
C LEU A 171 22.23 -0.68 -0.25
N ILE A 172 22.02 -1.16 -1.47
CA ILE A 172 21.57 -2.53 -1.76
C ILE A 172 22.45 -3.06 -2.90
N THR A 173 22.97 -4.26 -2.73
CA THR A 173 23.73 -4.97 -3.77
C THR A 173 22.89 -6.09 -4.34
N ALA A 174 22.89 -6.24 -5.66
CA ALA A 174 22.24 -7.32 -6.41
C ALA A 174 20.75 -7.48 -6.05
N LEU A 175 20.00 -6.36 -5.96
CA LEU A 175 18.54 -6.41 -5.78
C LEU A 175 17.92 -7.17 -6.96
N PRO A 176 17.36 -8.38 -6.73
CA PRO A 176 16.85 -9.20 -7.82
C PRO A 176 15.56 -8.63 -8.38
N VAL A 177 15.24 -8.97 -9.62
CA VAL A 177 13.91 -8.72 -10.20
C VAL A 177 12.86 -9.46 -9.38
N GLY A 178 11.73 -8.79 -9.10
CA GLY A 178 10.71 -9.30 -8.17
C GLY A 178 11.11 -9.21 -6.70
N GLY A 179 12.30 -8.69 -6.39
CA GLY A 179 12.75 -8.48 -5.02
C GLY A 179 11.86 -7.46 -4.30
N THR A 180 11.43 -7.82 -3.10
CA THR A 180 10.56 -6.99 -2.25
C THR A 180 11.20 -6.82 -0.88
N PRO A 181 12.27 -6.02 -0.79
CA PRO A 181 12.95 -5.81 0.49
C PRO A 181 12.06 -5.04 1.47
N THR A 182 12.42 -5.13 2.72
CA THR A 182 11.86 -4.30 3.80
C THR A 182 12.30 -2.85 3.65
N TYR A 183 11.68 -1.95 4.41
CA TYR A 183 12.14 -0.56 4.47
C TYR A 183 13.51 -0.46 5.14
N ILE A 184 14.35 0.39 4.57
CA ILE A 184 15.69 0.72 5.06
C ILE A 184 15.66 2.16 5.57
N ASN A 185 16.11 2.37 6.80
CA ASN A 185 16.23 3.72 7.35
C ASN A 185 17.51 4.37 6.83
N ILE A 186 17.38 5.55 6.26
CA ILE A 186 18.45 6.35 5.66
C ILE A 186 18.49 7.69 6.41
N ILE A 187 19.69 8.19 6.71
CA ILE A 187 19.85 9.52 7.31
C ILE A 187 19.28 10.57 6.36
N SER A 188 18.50 11.51 6.92
CA SER A 188 17.90 12.59 6.13
C SER A 188 18.97 13.61 5.74
N GLU A 189 19.35 13.56 4.48
CA GLU A 189 20.33 14.45 3.85
C GLU A 189 20.00 14.64 2.37
N THR A 190 20.74 15.46 1.66
CA THR A 190 20.60 15.57 0.21
C THR A 190 21.44 14.51 -0.47
N VAL A 191 20.77 13.64 -1.25
CA VAL A 191 21.39 12.52 -1.95
C VAL A 191 21.01 12.49 -3.43
N THR A 192 21.80 11.79 -4.20
CA THR A 192 21.49 11.38 -5.58
C THR A 192 21.21 9.88 -5.58
N LEU A 193 20.03 9.47 -6.02
CA LEU A 193 19.69 8.07 -6.26
C LEU A 193 20.35 7.62 -7.56
N VAL A 194 21.17 6.57 -7.50
CA VAL A 194 21.78 5.96 -8.68
C VAL A 194 21.45 4.48 -8.69
N ILE A 195 21.04 3.99 -9.87
CA ILE A 195 20.80 2.57 -10.15
C ILE A 195 21.80 2.12 -11.19
N THR A 196 22.49 1.01 -10.92
CA THR A 196 23.42 0.38 -11.87
C THR A 196 23.06 -1.10 -12.03
N PRO A 197 23.36 -1.73 -13.19
CA PRO A 197 23.37 -3.18 -13.24
C PRO A 197 24.38 -3.74 -12.23
N THR A 198 24.08 -4.87 -11.63
CA THR A 198 24.91 -5.47 -10.57
C THR A 198 26.36 -5.63 -11.03
N GLY A 199 27.28 -5.11 -10.22
CA GLY A 199 28.73 -5.17 -10.47
C GLY A 199 29.22 -4.23 -11.56
N VAL A 200 28.37 -3.35 -12.11
CA VAL A 200 28.73 -2.39 -13.16
C VAL A 200 28.68 -0.98 -12.60
N ILE A 201 29.73 -0.20 -12.75
CA ILE A 201 29.80 1.19 -12.22
C ILE A 201 29.01 2.18 -13.10
N LYS A 202 28.68 1.80 -14.35
CA LYS A 202 27.95 2.68 -15.28
C LYS A 202 26.48 2.78 -14.88
N PRO A 203 25.97 3.99 -14.54
CA PRO A 203 24.57 4.17 -14.17
C PRO A 203 23.59 3.81 -15.30
N SER A 204 22.54 3.07 -14.96
CA SER A 204 21.32 2.93 -15.77
C SER A 204 20.31 4.03 -15.47
N TYR A 205 20.40 4.64 -14.28
CA TYR A 205 19.58 5.77 -13.87
C TYR A 205 20.35 6.63 -12.87
N THR A 206 20.14 7.95 -12.95
CA THR A 206 20.66 8.93 -11.98
C THR A 206 19.61 10.00 -11.75
N SER A 207 19.16 10.18 -10.52
CA SER A 207 18.22 11.25 -10.17
C SER A 207 18.92 12.60 -10.07
N PRO A 208 18.18 13.71 -10.16
CA PRO A 208 18.63 14.97 -9.58
C PRO A 208 18.93 14.80 -8.07
N PRO A 209 19.77 15.66 -7.48
CA PRO A 209 19.92 15.72 -6.03
C PRO A 209 18.57 15.94 -5.36
N THR A 210 18.24 15.10 -4.39
CA THR A 210 16.94 15.10 -3.68
C THR A 210 17.21 15.18 -2.18
N SER A 211 16.58 16.13 -1.51
CA SER A 211 16.62 16.22 -0.05
C SER A 211 15.65 15.23 0.57
N LEU A 212 16.17 14.33 1.39
CA LEU A 212 15.39 13.40 2.20
C LEU A 212 14.89 14.11 3.44
N THR A 213 13.57 14.10 3.66
CA THR A 213 12.96 14.76 4.82
C THR A 213 12.76 13.75 5.95
N GLY A 214 13.10 14.13 7.17
CA GLY A 214 12.89 13.27 8.34
C GLY A 214 11.41 12.89 8.50
N GLY A 215 11.16 11.62 8.76
CA GLY A 215 9.82 11.06 8.87
C GLY A 215 9.23 10.52 7.57
N GLU A 216 9.81 10.81 6.41
CA GLU A 216 9.33 10.24 5.14
C GLU A 216 9.37 8.71 5.13
N VAL A 217 8.35 8.12 4.50
CA VAL A 217 8.32 6.69 4.17
C VAL A 217 7.96 6.56 2.70
N ARG A 218 8.83 5.95 1.90
CA ARG A 218 8.67 5.90 0.45
C ARG A 218 8.95 4.52 -0.12
N THR A 219 8.18 4.18 -1.15
CA THR A 219 8.48 3.05 -2.05
C THR A 219 9.04 3.59 -3.35
N VAL A 220 10.20 3.09 -3.72
CA VAL A 220 10.89 3.37 -4.99
C VAL A 220 10.70 2.16 -5.91
N LEU A 221 10.10 2.40 -7.07
CA LEU A 221 9.85 1.40 -8.10
C LEU A 221 10.85 1.59 -9.23
N ILE A 222 11.58 0.53 -9.56
CA ILE A 222 12.59 0.50 -10.63
C ILE A 222 12.02 -0.34 -11.77
N LEU A 223 11.80 0.26 -12.94
CA LEU A 223 11.21 -0.37 -14.12
C LEU A 223 12.12 -0.24 -15.33
N ASP A 224 11.99 -1.17 -16.29
CA ASP A 224 12.53 -0.95 -17.63
C ASP A 224 11.83 0.23 -18.32
N SER A 225 12.59 1.04 -19.05
CA SER A 225 12.04 2.14 -19.84
C SER A 225 11.36 1.61 -21.10
N GLN A 226 10.08 1.92 -21.31
CA GLN A 226 9.36 1.61 -22.55
C GLN A 226 9.70 2.57 -23.69
N LEU A 227 10.07 3.80 -23.37
CA LEU A 227 10.18 4.88 -24.36
C LEU A 227 11.59 5.08 -24.87
N THR A 228 12.59 4.69 -24.09
CA THR A 228 14.00 4.94 -24.43
C THR A 228 14.88 3.78 -23.96
N SER A 229 15.90 3.44 -24.74
CA SER A 229 16.96 2.53 -24.30
C SER A 229 18.06 3.25 -23.48
N ASN A 230 17.95 4.56 -23.32
CA ASN A 230 18.92 5.37 -22.60
C ASN A 230 18.24 6.60 -21.94
N PRO A 231 18.04 6.58 -20.62
CA PRO A 231 18.40 5.50 -19.69
C PRO A 231 17.52 4.25 -19.89
N PRO A 232 18.06 3.04 -19.69
CA PRO A 232 17.29 1.81 -19.86
C PRO A 232 16.29 1.57 -18.73
N VAL A 233 16.40 2.32 -17.64
CA VAL A 233 15.59 2.22 -16.44
C VAL A 233 14.90 3.53 -16.14
N VAL A 234 13.66 3.46 -15.70
CA VAL A 234 12.89 4.58 -15.12
C VAL A 234 12.59 4.30 -13.66
N VAL A 235 12.47 5.35 -12.87
CA VAL A 235 12.22 5.24 -11.43
C VAL A 235 11.00 6.08 -11.06
N PHE A 236 10.06 5.47 -10.36
CA PHE A 236 8.91 6.12 -9.76
C PHE A 236 9.01 6.04 -8.23
N THR A 237 8.52 7.07 -7.55
CA THR A 237 8.55 7.11 -6.09
C THR A 237 7.15 7.41 -5.56
N ALA A 238 6.70 6.60 -4.62
CA ALA A 238 5.44 6.77 -3.93
C ALA A 238 5.66 7.16 -2.47
N ASN A 239 4.79 8.02 -1.94
CA ASN A 239 4.72 8.30 -0.51
C ASN A 239 3.84 7.24 0.16
N ASP A 240 4.30 6.62 1.25
CA ASP A 240 3.64 5.50 1.93
C ASP A 240 2.95 5.95 3.24
N VAL A 241 3.30 7.11 3.77
CA VAL A 241 2.62 7.74 4.91
C VAL A 241 1.79 8.91 4.40
N ASN A 242 0.49 8.87 4.70
CA ASN A 242 -0.47 9.96 4.42
C ASN A 242 -0.48 10.98 5.56
#